data_43f25ef01bf7f6758066a407b5b3a73b
#
_entry.id   43f25ef01bf7f6758066a407b5b3a73b
#
_cell.length_a   1.000
_cell.length_b   1.000
_cell.length_c   1.000
_cell.angle_alpha   90.00
_cell.angle_beta   90.00
_cell.angle_gamma   90.00
#
_symmetry.space_group_name_H-M   'P 1'
#
loop_
_entity.id
_entity.type
_entity.pdbx_description
1 polymer ?
#
loop_
_entity_poly.entity_id
_entity_poly.type
_entity_poly.pdbx_seq_one_letter_code
_entity_poly.pdbx_strand_id
1 'polypeptide(L)'
;MSRRNLTKAVLLAAVAVTLAACASTSLKSTWKNPAAAPLNLKGKKVVALVVIDEEALRYAVEDEAAREITAHGAIGVPAYRLLPQAQIRDKERARAIFEREGIEAVVVVRQVAMEKALSGSFGGSPSYGSFWGPGFWGGGFGGDGYLRTDTILIVETLVYSLQQNQLVWASQSQTMNPTEVGSFVRELSKTLGTEMEKQGLL
;
A
#
# COMPACT_ATOMS: atom_id res chain seq x y z
N MET A 1 -45.76 1.66 17.88
CA MET A 1 -44.49 2.40 17.65
C MET A 1 -44.81 3.59 16.73
N SER A 2 -44.58 4.82 17.22
CA SER A 2 -44.98 6.05 16.50
C SER A 2 -44.06 6.28 15.30
N ARG A 3 -44.64 6.70 14.16
CA ARG A 3 -43.90 7.04 12.90
C ARG A 3 -42.76 8.04 13.14
N ARG A 4 -42.85 8.84 14.18
CA ARG A 4 -41.84 9.83 14.62
C ARG A 4 -40.59 9.21 15.21
N ASN A 5 -40.63 7.98 15.73
CA ASN A 5 -39.48 7.27 16.26
C ASN A 5 -38.75 6.47 15.15
N LEU A 6 -39.47 6.07 14.12
CA LEU A 6 -38.92 5.40 12.96
C LEU A 6 -38.04 6.36 12.12
N THR A 7 -38.51 7.60 11.94
CA THR A 7 -37.75 8.65 11.21
C THR A 7 -36.50 9.07 11.95
N LYS A 8 -36.51 9.12 13.29
CA LYS A 8 -35.32 9.42 14.09
C LYS A 8 -34.29 8.28 14.05
N ALA A 9 -34.73 7.03 14.05
CA ALA A 9 -33.86 5.86 13.95
C ALA A 9 -33.19 5.77 12.56
N VAL A 10 -33.91 6.11 11.48
CA VAL A 10 -33.37 6.13 10.12
C VAL A 10 -32.37 7.28 9.93
N LEU A 11 -32.61 8.45 10.54
CA LEU A 11 -31.66 9.57 10.49
C LEU A 11 -30.38 9.29 11.27
N LEU A 12 -30.46 8.60 12.43
CA LEU A 12 -29.27 8.19 13.20
C LEU A 12 -28.44 7.12 12.48
N ALA A 13 -29.09 6.18 11.78
CA ALA A 13 -28.41 5.17 11.00
C ALA A 13 -27.69 5.76 9.76
N ALA A 14 -28.25 6.81 9.15
CA ALA A 14 -27.64 7.48 8.00
C ALA A 14 -26.40 8.32 8.35
N VAL A 15 -26.28 8.82 9.58
CA VAL A 15 -25.13 9.62 10.05
C VAL A 15 -23.95 8.73 10.45
N ALA A 16 -24.16 7.48 10.80
CA ALA A 16 -23.11 6.55 11.22
C ALA A 16 -22.23 6.03 10.05
N VAL A 17 -22.62 6.24 8.79
CA VAL A 17 -21.93 5.69 7.61
C VAL A 17 -20.81 6.62 7.06
N THR A 18 -20.66 7.84 7.55
CA THR A 18 -19.83 8.86 6.91
C THR A 18 -18.46 9.13 7.55
N LEU A 19 -17.98 8.30 8.48
CA LEU A 19 -16.71 8.52 9.19
C LEU A 19 -15.62 7.48 8.93
N ALA A 20 -15.73 6.70 7.87
CA ALA A 20 -14.58 5.94 7.38
C ALA A 20 -13.75 6.87 6.47
N ALA A 21 -12.91 7.72 7.06
CA ALA A 21 -11.77 8.30 6.36
C ALA A 21 -10.78 7.17 6.09
N CYS A 22 -11.08 6.35 5.09
CA CYS A 22 -10.21 5.28 4.65
C CYS A 22 -8.96 5.91 4.04
N ALA A 23 -7.80 5.56 4.56
CA ALA A 23 -6.57 5.68 3.78
C ALA A 23 -6.86 5.06 2.42
N SER A 24 -6.64 5.78 1.32
CA SER A 24 -6.91 5.24 -0.01
C SER A 24 -5.62 4.87 -0.69
N THR A 25 -5.44 3.58 -0.95
CA THR A 25 -4.32 3.06 -1.73
C THR A 25 -4.72 2.95 -3.20
N SER A 26 -3.92 3.52 -4.08
CA SER A 26 -4.09 3.44 -5.53
C SER A 26 -2.81 3.06 -6.22
N LEU A 27 -2.91 2.33 -7.34
CA LEU A 27 -1.77 2.00 -8.17
C LEU A 27 -1.44 3.18 -9.09
N LYS A 28 -0.16 3.54 -9.13
CA LYS A 28 0.38 4.55 -10.06
C LYS A 28 0.85 3.91 -11.35
N SER A 29 1.48 2.75 -11.24
CA SER A 29 1.97 1.99 -12.37
C SER A 29 2.06 0.51 -12.01
N THR A 30 1.95 -0.34 -13.03
CA THR A 30 2.19 -1.78 -12.93
C THR A 30 2.99 -2.25 -14.14
N TRP A 31 3.75 -3.29 -13.92
CA TRP A 31 4.48 -3.99 -14.97
C TRP A 31 4.39 -5.49 -14.71
N LYS A 32 4.09 -6.24 -15.76
CA LYS A 32 4.12 -7.70 -15.77
C LYS A 32 5.17 -8.16 -16.76
N ASN A 33 5.98 -9.11 -16.36
CA ASN A 33 6.91 -9.75 -17.28
C ASN A 33 6.13 -10.50 -18.37
N PRO A 34 6.31 -10.16 -19.66
CA PRO A 34 5.60 -10.84 -20.75
C PRO A 34 5.88 -12.34 -20.83
N ALA A 35 7.03 -12.78 -20.34
CA ALA A 35 7.42 -14.20 -20.32
C ALA A 35 7.02 -14.93 -19.01
N ALA A 36 6.40 -14.21 -18.04
CA ALA A 36 6.01 -14.83 -16.78
C ALA A 36 4.81 -15.77 -16.96
N ALA A 37 4.97 -17.00 -16.51
CA ALA A 37 3.85 -17.91 -16.32
C ALA A 37 3.03 -17.51 -15.07
N PRO A 38 1.73 -17.88 -15.01
CA PRO A 38 0.92 -17.68 -13.81
C PRO A 38 1.58 -18.29 -12.57
N LEU A 39 1.42 -17.63 -11.43
CA LEU A 39 1.96 -18.08 -10.16
C LEU A 39 0.95 -19.03 -9.50
N ASN A 40 1.30 -20.28 -9.35
CA ASN A 40 0.49 -21.22 -8.56
C ASN A 40 1.04 -21.24 -7.12
N LEU A 41 0.63 -20.29 -6.31
CA LEU A 41 1.16 -20.10 -4.96
C LEU A 41 0.32 -20.78 -3.86
N LYS A 42 -0.80 -21.43 -4.20
CA LYS A 42 -1.65 -22.11 -3.22
C LYS A 42 -0.87 -23.20 -2.49
N GLY A 43 -0.78 -23.09 -1.17
CA GLY A 43 -0.02 -24.01 -0.31
C GLY A 43 1.51 -23.88 -0.45
N LYS A 44 2.01 -22.92 -1.21
CA LYS A 44 3.44 -22.66 -1.40
C LYS A 44 3.95 -21.60 -0.42
N LYS A 45 5.22 -21.72 -0.02
CA LYS A 45 5.85 -20.72 0.85
C LYS A 45 6.19 -19.46 0.05
N VAL A 46 5.71 -18.33 0.52
CA VAL A 46 5.95 -17.00 -0.05
C VAL A 46 6.52 -16.09 1.03
N VAL A 47 7.68 -15.53 0.78
CA VAL A 47 8.33 -14.59 1.71
C VAL A 47 7.79 -13.18 1.49
N ALA A 48 7.40 -12.53 2.59
CA ALA A 48 7.19 -11.09 2.66
C ALA A 48 8.48 -10.43 3.15
N LEU A 49 9.12 -9.64 2.31
CA LEU A 49 10.37 -8.95 2.59
C LEU A 49 10.17 -7.45 2.46
N VAL A 50 10.47 -6.72 3.53
CA VAL A 50 10.34 -5.26 3.58
C VAL A 50 11.70 -4.61 3.71
N VAL A 51 11.99 -3.64 2.84
CA VAL A 51 13.26 -2.92 2.83
C VAL A 51 13.07 -1.54 3.43
N ILE A 52 13.22 -1.46 4.75
CA ILE A 52 13.23 -0.22 5.54
C ILE A 52 14.30 -0.35 6.63
N ASP A 53 14.78 0.79 7.15
CA ASP A 53 15.86 0.79 8.13
C ASP A 53 15.34 0.57 9.57
N GLU A 54 14.10 0.92 9.88
CA GLU A 54 13.50 0.73 11.19
C GLU A 54 13.06 -0.73 11.40
N GLU A 55 13.80 -1.45 12.24
CA GLU A 55 13.63 -2.90 12.45
C GLU A 55 12.26 -3.26 13.02
N ALA A 56 11.75 -2.51 13.99
CA ALA A 56 10.46 -2.78 14.60
C ALA A 56 9.30 -2.61 13.60
N LEU A 57 9.36 -1.58 12.77
CA LEU A 57 8.38 -1.35 11.71
C LEU A 57 8.48 -2.42 10.62
N ARG A 58 9.70 -2.83 10.26
CA ARG A 58 9.94 -3.95 9.34
C ARG A 58 9.21 -5.20 9.80
N TYR A 59 9.42 -5.60 11.07
CA TYR A 59 8.79 -6.81 11.62
C TYR A 59 7.26 -6.72 11.59
N ALA A 60 6.70 -5.58 11.98
CA ALA A 60 5.26 -5.38 11.97
C ALA A 60 4.66 -5.47 10.56
N VAL A 61 5.32 -4.87 9.55
CA VAL A 61 4.86 -4.92 8.16
C VAL A 61 5.03 -6.31 7.55
N GLU A 62 6.16 -6.99 7.79
CA GLU A 62 6.41 -8.34 7.30
C GLU A 62 5.44 -9.36 7.90
N ASP A 63 5.11 -9.25 9.20
CA ASP A 63 4.14 -10.12 9.87
C ASP A 63 2.73 -9.92 9.29
N GLU A 64 2.29 -8.68 9.06
CA GLU A 64 0.98 -8.40 8.48
C GLU A 64 0.92 -8.87 7.02
N ALA A 65 1.96 -8.60 6.23
CA ALA A 65 2.02 -9.06 4.84
C ALA A 65 2.01 -10.60 4.74
N ALA A 66 2.72 -11.29 5.63
CA ALA A 66 2.70 -12.75 5.68
C ALA A 66 1.32 -13.30 6.07
N ARG A 67 0.58 -12.61 6.96
CA ARG A 67 -0.81 -12.96 7.28
C ARG A 67 -1.73 -12.80 6.07
N GLU A 68 -1.62 -11.69 5.36
CA GLU A 68 -2.40 -11.45 4.14
C GLU A 68 -2.08 -12.49 3.05
N ILE A 69 -0.81 -12.81 2.82
CA ILE A 69 -0.40 -13.88 1.90
C ILE A 69 -1.04 -15.22 2.31
N THR A 70 -1.09 -15.50 3.62
CA THR A 70 -1.71 -16.73 4.12
C THR A 70 -3.23 -16.72 3.95
N ALA A 71 -3.88 -15.59 4.12
CA ALA A 71 -5.31 -15.45 3.89
C ALA A 71 -5.71 -15.71 2.43
N HIS A 72 -4.79 -15.48 1.48
CA HIS A 72 -4.97 -15.78 0.05
C HIS A 72 -4.54 -17.21 -0.34
N GLY A 73 -4.27 -18.08 0.64
CA GLY A 73 -4.09 -19.53 0.44
C GLY A 73 -2.65 -19.99 0.19
N ALA A 74 -1.67 -19.10 0.23
CA ALA A 74 -0.25 -19.44 0.28
C ALA A 74 0.20 -19.66 1.75
N ILE A 75 1.47 -19.95 1.97
CA ILE A 75 2.11 -19.98 3.30
C ILE A 75 3.01 -18.75 3.40
N GLY A 76 2.50 -17.68 4.02
CA GLY A 76 3.25 -16.45 4.20
C GLY A 76 4.34 -16.60 5.25
N VAL A 77 5.56 -16.18 4.92
CA VAL A 77 6.73 -16.22 5.79
C VAL A 77 7.32 -14.82 5.90
N PRO A 78 7.35 -14.19 7.10
CA PRO A 78 8.05 -12.92 7.26
C PRO A 78 9.56 -13.13 7.10
N ALA A 79 10.19 -12.27 6.29
CA ALA A 79 11.61 -12.42 5.95
C ALA A 79 12.54 -12.30 7.16
N TYR A 80 12.20 -11.52 8.18
CA TYR A 80 13.03 -11.33 9.37
C TYR A 80 13.30 -12.64 10.13
N ARG A 81 12.40 -13.64 9.99
CA ARG A 81 12.61 -14.98 10.59
C ARG A 81 13.71 -15.78 9.90
N LEU A 82 14.04 -15.44 8.67
CA LEU A 82 15.01 -16.12 7.84
C LEU A 82 16.28 -15.30 7.65
N LEU A 83 16.15 -13.96 7.60
CA LEU A 83 17.23 -13.02 7.27
C LEU A 83 17.32 -11.91 8.33
N PRO A 84 18.43 -11.85 9.11
CA PRO A 84 18.72 -10.70 9.97
C PRO A 84 18.81 -9.40 9.15
N GLN A 85 18.53 -8.26 9.80
CA GLN A 85 18.57 -6.93 9.18
C GLN A 85 19.88 -6.65 8.41
N ALA A 86 21.00 -7.01 8.98
CA ALA A 86 22.32 -6.80 8.36
C ALA A 86 22.52 -7.58 7.04
N GLN A 87 21.73 -8.60 6.78
CA GLN A 87 21.87 -9.50 5.62
C GLN A 87 20.78 -9.30 4.57
N ILE A 88 19.81 -8.40 4.80
CA ILE A 88 18.67 -8.20 3.91
C ILE A 88 19.07 -7.73 2.50
N ARG A 89 20.26 -7.11 2.38
CA ARG A 89 20.81 -6.60 1.10
C ARG A 89 21.79 -7.55 0.43
N ASP A 90 22.13 -8.67 1.08
CA ASP A 90 22.99 -9.71 0.53
C ASP A 90 22.15 -10.69 -0.30
N LYS A 91 22.13 -10.48 -1.60
CA LYS A 91 21.27 -11.23 -2.54
C LYS A 91 21.63 -12.72 -2.62
N GLU A 92 22.94 -13.04 -2.64
CA GLU A 92 23.42 -14.42 -2.74
C GLU A 92 23.03 -15.21 -1.49
N ARG A 93 23.22 -14.61 -0.34
CA ARG A 93 22.86 -15.23 0.94
C ARG A 93 21.35 -15.38 1.09
N ALA A 94 20.58 -14.34 0.75
CA ALA A 94 19.13 -14.39 0.76
C ALA A 94 18.61 -15.52 -0.14
N ARG A 95 19.15 -15.61 -1.36
CA ARG A 95 18.79 -16.65 -2.32
C ARG A 95 19.07 -18.05 -1.77
N ALA A 96 20.28 -18.30 -1.26
CA ALA A 96 20.66 -19.61 -0.70
C ALA A 96 19.76 -20.01 0.48
N ILE A 97 19.38 -19.07 1.34
CA ILE A 97 18.44 -19.31 2.44
C ILE A 97 17.05 -19.65 1.91
N PHE A 98 16.52 -18.86 0.97
CA PHE A 98 15.17 -19.07 0.44
C PHE A 98 15.05 -20.40 -0.32
N GLU A 99 16.05 -20.76 -1.12
CA GLU A 99 16.09 -22.05 -1.82
C GLU A 99 16.10 -23.22 -0.80
N ARG A 100 16.93 -23.14 0.23
CA ARG A 100 17.00 -24.17 1.29
C ARG A 100 15.67 -24.31 2.04
N GLU A 101 15.00 -23.21 2.32
CA GLU A 101 13.70 -23.19 3.03
C GLU A 101 12.52 -23.55 2.13
N GLY A 102 12.74 -23.80 0.82
CA GLY A 102 11.70 -24.14 -0.13
C GLY A 102 10.74 -22.99 -0.42
N ILE A 103 11.26 -21.77 -0.51
CA ILE A 103 10.48 -20.59 -0.88
C ILE A 103 10.25 -20.59 -2.39
N GLU A 104 9.00 -20.41 -2.81
CA GLU A 104 8.61 -20.39 -4.24
C GLU A 104 8.57 -18.96 -4.82
N ALA A 105 8.21 -17.99 -3.99
CA ALA A 105 8.15 -16.60 -4.39
C ALA A 105 8.53 -15.64 -3.27
N VAL A 106 8.96 -14.45 -3.67
CA VAL A 106 9.30 -13.35 -2.73
C VAL A 106 8.54 -12.10 -3.14
N VAL A 107 7.78 -11.55 -2.22
CA VAL A 107 7.15 -10.23 -2.34
C VAL A 107 8.04 -9.23 -1.60
N VAL A 108 8.68 -8.34 -2.36
CA VAL A 108 9.53 -7.29 -1.83
C VAL A 108 8.75 -5.99 -1.80
N VAL A 109 8.67 -5.37 -0.64
CA VAL A 109 8.04 -4.05 -0.44
C VAL A 109 9.11 -3.06 -0.03
N ARG A 110 9.22 -1.93 -0.72
CA ARG A 110 10.12 -0.86 -0.36
C ARG A 110 9.46 0.51 -0.43
N GLN A 111 9.74 1.35 0.52
CA GLN A 111 9.36 2.74 0.47
C GLN A 111 10.20 3.47 -0.59
N VAL A 112 9.55 4.16 -1.52
CA VAL A 112 10.20 4.98 -2.54
C VAL A 112 10.25 6.43 -2.11
N ALA A 113 9.12 6.95 -1.60
CA ALA A 113 9.02 8.31 -1.11
C ALA A 113 7.95 8.43 -0.03
N MET A 114 8.10 9.46 0.81
CA MET A 114 7.07 9.96 1.69
C MET A 114 7.01 11.47 1.49
N GLU A 115 5.92 11.95 0.93
CA GLU A 115 5.70 13.35 0.60
C GLU A 115 4.66 13.95 1.54
N LYS A 116 4.84 15.22 1.89
CA LYS A 116 3.84 16.02 2.59
C LYS A 116 3.26 17.02 1.60
N ALA A 117 1.99 16.86 1.29
CA ALA A 117 1.26 17.79 0.44
C ALA A 117 0.38 18.70 1.30
N LEU A 118 0.44 20.00 1.06
CA LEU A 118 -0.49 20.95 1.65
C LEU A 118 -1.74 21.00 0.79
N SER A 119 -2.84 20.47 1.33
CA SER A 119 -4.15 20.56 0.71
C SER A 119 -4.91 21.72 1.35
N GLY A 120 -5.28 22.73 0.55
CA GLY A 120 -6.11 23.87 0.99
C GLY A 120 -7.42 23.87 0.20
N SER A 121 -8.55 23.93 0.90
CA SER A 121 -9.82 24.25 0.24
C SER A 121 -9.97 25.76 0.27
N PHE A 122 -9.67 26.40 -0.85
CA PHE A 122 -10.07 27.78 -1.08
C PHE A 122 -11.47 27.77 -1.66
N GLY A 123 -12.44 28.34 -0.95
CA GLY A 123 -13.81 28.56 -1.47
C GLY A 123 -13.81 29.63 -2.57
N GLY A 124 -13.25 29.29 -3.73
CA GLY A 124 -13.22 30.10 -4.93
C GLY A 124 -12.91 29.19 -6.11
N SER A 125 -13.65 29.31 -7.21
CA SER A 125 -13.33 28.63 -8.46
C SER A 125 -11.84 28.78 -8.78
N PRO A 126 -11.11 27.68 -9.11
CA PRO A 126 -9.75 27.80 -9.56
C PRO A 126 -9.73 28.50 -10.92
N SER A 127 -9.54 29.82 -10.91
CA SER A 127 -9.10 30.48 -12.12
C SER A 127 -7.62 30.10 -12.28
N TYR A 128 -7.30 29.39 -13.33
CA TYR A 128 -5.93 29.15 -13.78
C TYR A 128 -5.30 30.49 -14.15
N GLY A 129 -5.00 31.31 -13.14
CA GLY A 129 -4.22 32.53 -13.28
C GLY A 129 -2.75 32.14 -13.27
N SER A 130 -2.00 32.69 -14.21
CA SER A 130 -0.55 32.61 -14.30
C SER A 130 0.11 32.70 -12.94
N PHE A 131 1.18 31.91 -12.68
CA PHE A 131 2.05 31.96 -11.51
C PHE A 131 2.50 33.40 -11.15
N TRP A 132 2.49 34.33 -12.12
CA TRP A 132 2.81 35.75 -11.99
C TRP A 132 1.58 36.65 -11.82
N GLY A 133 0.37 36.12 -11.56
CA GLY A 133 -0.85 36.90 -11.36
C GLY A 133 -0.88 37.59 -9.99
N PRO A 134 -1.59 38.73 -9.85
CA PRO A 134 -1.63 39.55 -8.64
C PRO A 134 -2.15 38.84 -7.38
N GLY A 135 -2.83 37.70 -7.53
CA GLY A 135 -3.39 36.94 -6.40
C GLY A 135 -2.37 36.14 -5.62
N PHE A 136 -1.17 35.90 -6.18
CA PHE A 136 -0.15 35.11 -5.50
C PHE A 136 0.75 35.96 -4.58
N TRP A 137 0.99 37.23 -4.94
CA TRP A 137 1.93 38.11 -4.23
C TRP A 137 1.29 39.24 -3.40
N GLY A 138 0.01 39.45 -3.48
CA GLY A 138 -0.61 40.64 -2.88
C GLY A 138 -1.99 40.49 -2.22
N GLY A 139 -2.59 39.32 -2.17
CA GLY A 139 -3.88 39.07 -1.56
C GLY A 139 -3.77 38.64 -0.12
N GLY A 140 -4.23 39.45 0.83
CA GLY A 140 -4.34 39.07 2.23
C GLY A 140 -5.22 37.82 2.39
N PHE A 141 -4.76 36.86 3.18
CA PHE A 141 -5.47 35.64 3.56
C PHE A 141 -6.59 36.01 4.52
N GLY A 142 -7.74 36.41 3.99
CA GLY A 142 -8.99 36.69 4.71
C GLY A 142 -10.05 35.69 4.30
N GLY A 143 -9.95 34.49 4.76
CA GLY A 143 -10.94 33.45 4.62
C GLY A 143 -10.56 32.28 5.49
N ASP A 144 -11.49 31.71 6.26
CA ASP A 144 -11.28 30.52 7.10
C ASP A 144 -10.97 29.30 6.22
N GLY A 145 -9.80 29.29 5.58
CA GLY A 145 -9.25 28.18 4.82
C GLY A 145 -8.51 27.25 5.78
N TYR A 146 -9.01 26.03 5.96
CA TYR A 146 -8.28 24.98 6.68
C TYR A 146 -7.16 24.47 5.79
N LEU A 147 -5.92 24.72 6.17
CA LEU A 147 -4.75 24.06 5.59
C LEU A 147 -4.64 22.66 6.22
N ARG A 148 -4.79 21.65 5.42
CA ARG A 148 -4.56 20.25 5.79
C ARG A 148 -3.23 19.79 5.19
N THR A 149 -2.40 19.18 6.02
CA THR A 149 -1.19 18.49 5.54
C THR A 149 -1.55 17.03 5.30
N ASP A 150 -1.51 16.61 4.06
CA ASP A 150 -1.68 15.20 3.70
C ASP A 150 -0.30 14.56 3.58
N THR A 151 -0.17 13.36 4.14
CA THR A 151 1.01 12.51 3.97
C THR A 151 0.74 11.53 2.83
N ILE A 152 1.63 11.51 1.85
CA ILE A 152 1.56 10.61 0.70
C ILE A 152 2.71 9.62 0.82
N LEU A 153 2.38 8.35 1.02
CA LEU A 153 3.35 7.26 1.05
C LEU A 153 3.38 6.58 -0.32
N ILE A 154 4.55 6.59 -0.96
CA ILE A 154 4.78 5.90 -2.23
C ILE A 154 5.61 4.64 -1.97
N VAL A 155 5.06 3.51 -2.39
CA VAL A 155 5.64 2.18 -2.15
C VAL A 155 5.80 1.47 -3.49
N GLU A 156 6.92 0.82 -3.67
CA GLU A 156 7.15 -0.13 -4.75
C GLU A 156 7.01 -1.55 -4.22
N THR A 157 6.28 -2.38 -4.96
CA THR A 157 6.15 -3.81 -4.68
C THR A 157 6.66 -4.61 -5.87
N LEU A 158 7.58 -5.54 -5.60
CA LEU A 158 8.20 -6.42 -6.58
C LEU A 158 7.87 -7.87 -6.23
N VAL A 159 7.44 -8.65 -7.19
CA VAL A 159 7.15 -10.08 -7.01
C VAL A 159 8.13 -10.89 -7.84
N TYR A 160 8.97 -11.66 -7.16
CA TYR A 160 9.91 -12.57 -7.77
C TYR A 160 9.40 -14.02 -7.65
N SER A 161 9.44 -14.77 -8.74
CA SER A 161 9.30 -16.21 -8.71
C SER A 161 10.69 -16.85 -8.62
N LEU A 162 10.96 -17.58 -7.55
CA LEU A 162 12.20 -18.35 -7.43
C LEU A 162 12.17 -19.56 -8.37
N GLN A 163 11.00 -20.16 -8.58
CA GLN A 163 10.83 -21.26 -9.52
C GLN A 163 11.15 -20.85 -10.97
N GLN A 164 10.68 -19.65 -11.38
CA GLN A 164 10.97 -19.10 -12.71
C GLN A 164 12.29 -18.33 -12.76
N ASN A 165 12.95 -18.13 -11.61
CA ASN A 165 14.19 -17.38 -11.44
C ASN A 165 14.15 -15.97 -12.05
N GLN A 166 13.02 -15.26 -11.90
CA GLN A 166 12.84 -13.93 -12.51
C GLN A 166 11.86 -13.06 -11.73
N LEU A 167 11.96 -11.74 -11.94
CA LEU A 167 10.93 -10.79 -11.59
C LEU A 167 9.71 -11.04 -12.50
N VAL A 168 8.56 -11.30 -11.89
CA VAL A 168 7.32 -11.60 -12.62
C VAL A 168 6.36 -10.44 -12.63
N TRP A 169 6.43 -9.57 -11.61
CA TRP A 169 5.55 -8.42 -11.51
C TRP A 169 6.16 -7.30 -10.67
N ALA A 170 5.81 -6.07 -11.02
CA ALA A 170 6.20 -4.88 -10.27
C ALA A 170 5.05 -3.86 -10.26
N SER A 171 4.94 -3.11 -9.17
CA SER A 171 4.02 -1.98 -9.10
C SER A 171 4.58 -0.85 -8.27
N GLN A 172 4.09 0.35 -8.56
CA GLN A 172 4.21 1.49 -7.68
C GLN A 172 2.82 1.90 -7.22
N SER A 173 2.64 1.98 -5.92
CA SER A 173 1.39 2.40 -5.27
C SER A 173 1.58 3.68 -4.48
N GLN A 174 0.48 4.40 -4.30
CA GLN A 174 0.39 5.59 -3.49
C GLN A 174 -0.72 5.41 -2.46
N THR A 175 -0.42 5.69 -1.20
CA THR A 175 -1.40 5.69 -0.11
C THR A 175 -1.45 7.06 0.54
N MET A 176 -2.64 7.61 0.67
CA MET A 176 -2.85 8.90 1.34
C MET A 176 -3.14 8.66 2.82
N ASN A 177 -2.45 9.40 3.68
CA ASN A 177 -2.66 9.41 5.13
C ASN A 177 -2.73 8.01 5.77
N PRO A 178 -1.71 7.15 5.58
CA PRO A 178 -1.70 5.86 6.25
C PRO A 178 -1.66 6.08 7.76
N THR A 179 -2.62 5.49 8.49
CA THR A 179 -2.77 5.72 9.92
C THR A 179 -2.28 4.56 10.76
N GLU A 180 -2.33 3.35 10.22
CA GLU A 180 -2.04 2.12 10.93
C GLU A 180 -1.42 1.08 9.99
N VAL A 181 -0.40 0.35 10.45
CA VAL A 181 0.31 -0.65 9.64
C VAL A 181 -0.65 -1.72 9.11
N GLY A 182 -1.48 -2.28 9.98
CA GLY A 182 -2.38 -3.38 9.59
C GLY A 182 -3.39 -2.98 8.52
N SER A 183 -4.02 -1.80 8.66
CA SER A 183 -4.97 -1.31 7.65
C SER A 183 -4.29 -0.98 6.33
N PHE A 184 -3.11 -0.36 6.38
CA PHE A 184 -2.31 -0.07 5.20
C PHE A 184 -1.93 -1.34 4.43
N VAL A 185 -1.40 -2.36 5.13
CA VAL A 185 -0.95 -3.60 4.47
C VAL A 185 -2.13 -4.36 3.88
N ARG A 186 -3.28 -4.46 4.58
CA ARG A 186 -4.49 -5.10 4.02
C ARG A 186 -4.99 -4.40 2.76
N GLU A 187 -5.06 -3.07 2.78
CA GLU A 187 -5.52 -2.30 1.63
C GLU A 187 -4.56 -2.43 0.45
N LEU A 188 -3.26 -2.35 0.72
CA LEU A 188 -2.21 -2.57 -0.28
C LEU A 188 -2.34 -3.98 -0.88
N SER A 189 -2.40 -5.02 -0.05
CA SER A 189 -2.51 -6.42 -0.48
C SER A 189 -3.75 -6.67 -1.33
N LYS A 190 -4.91 -6.11 -0.93
CA LYS A 190 -6.15 -6.19 -1.70
C LYS A 190 -6.00 -5.54 -3.08
N THR A 191 -5.40 -4.35 -3.12
CA THR A 191 -5.20 -3.59 -4.37
C THR A 191 -4.26 -4.34 -5.32
N LEU A 192 -3.14 -4.86 -4.79
CA LEU A 192 -2.16 -5.63 -5.55
C LEU A 192 -2.73 -6.96 -6.03
N GLY A 193 -3.40 -7.71 -5.16
CA GLY A 193 -4.00 -9.01 -5.50
C GLY A 193 -5.03 -8.88 -6.62
N THR A 194 -5.95 -7.91 -6.51
CA THR A 194 -6.94 -7.63 -7.56
C THR A 194 -6.28 -7.31 -8.91
N GLU A 195 -5.19 -6.55 -8.92
CA GLU A 195 -4.51 -6.22 -10.16
C GLU A 195 -3.74 -7.42 -10.74
N MET A 196 -3.09 -8.22 -9.90
CA MET A 196 -2.40 -9.43 -10.34
C MET A 196 -3.36 -10.48 -10.91
N GLU A 197 -4.57 -10.63 -10.33
CA GLU A 197 -5.64 -11.47 -10.86
C GLU A 197 -6.11 -11.00 -12.24
N LYS A 198 -6.38 -9.69 -12.42
CA LYS A 198 -6.73 -9.10 -13.72
C LYS A 198 -5.67 -9.37 -14.79
N GLN A 199 -4.40 -9.38 -14.39
CA GLN A 199 -3.29 -9.65 -15.28
C GLN A 199 -3.01 -11.15 -15.47
N GLY A 200 -3.79 -12.04 -14.83
CA GLY A 200 -3.65 -13.49 -14.95
C GLY A 200 -2.35 -14.02 -14.35
N LEU A 201 -1.91 -13.45 -13.24
CA LEU A 201 -0.75 -13.94 -12.46
C LEU A 201 -1.17 -14.81 -11.28
N LEU A 202 -2.35 -14.57 -10.73
CA LEU A 202 -2.96 -15.35 -9.64
C LEU A 202 -4.20 -16.08 -10.14
#